data_5a93796cf71b37e9e4e08dfc9513a62b
#
_entry.id   5a93796cf71b37e9e4e08dfc9513a62b
#
_cell.length_a   1.000
_cell.length_b   1.000
_cell.length_c   1.000
_cell.angle_alpha   90.00
_cell.angle_beta   90.00
_cell.angle_gamma   90.00
#
_symmetry.space_group_name_H-M   'P 1'
#
loop_
_entity.id
_entity.type
_entity.pdbx_description
1 polymer ?
#
loop_
_entity_poly.entity_id
_entity_poly.type
_entity_poly.pdbx_seq_one_letter_code
_entity_poly.pdbx_strand_id
1 'polypeptide(L)'
;DVATLAHELGHAVHSMLASEHSIFTQNPSLPLAETASVFGEMLVTDRLLAGESDPLLRRELLVNALDDVYATVMRQAYFVLFEIQAHRAILEGKSPEGLNELYLQNLQEQFEDSLDLSDEFAYEWLTIPHIYSTPFYCYAYSFGQLLVLSLYRRYQHEGDAFKPGYIRLLSHGGSARPRQILSETDIDMNDPDFWQGGFEVIRGMIEELEGLGL
;
A
#
# COMPACT_ATOMS: atom_id res chain seq x y z
N ASP A 1 5.85 -7.86 16.62
CA ASP A 1 6.24 -9.23 16.45
C ASP A 1 7.10 -9.46 15.21
N VAL A 2 7.03 -10.61 14.51
CA VAL A 2 8.00 -10.93 13.44
C VAL A 2 7.81 -10.05 12.21
N ALA A 3 6.59 -9.76 11.80
CA ALA A 3 6.30 -8.89 10.66
C ALA A 3 6.76 -7.43 10.96
N THR A 4 6.43 -6.90 12.13
CA THR A 4 6.89 -5.59 12.60
C THR A 4 8.42 -5.50 12.62
N LEU A 5 9.10 -6.55 13.10
CA LEU A 5 10.56 -6.59 13.09
C LEU A 5 11.12 -6.57 11.65
N ALA A 6 10.49 -7.32 10.74
CA ALA A 6 10.89 -7.33 9.32
C ALA A 6 10.70 -5.95 8.67
N HIS A 7 9.61 -5.26 9.01
CA HIS A 7 9.33 -3.90 8.60
C HIS A 7 10.45 -2.94 9.02
N GLU A 8 10.75 -2.88 10.31
CA GLU A 8 11.78 -1.99 10.87
C GLU A 8 13.19 -2.30 10.32
N LEU A 9 13.50 -3.59 10.13
CA LEU A 9 14.75 -4.00 9.49
C LEU A 9 14.79 -3.59 8.01
N GLY A 10 13.66 -3.57 7.32
CA GLY A 10 13.56 -3.05 5.96
C GLY A 10 13.94 -1.57 5.88
N HIS A 11 13.43 -0.73 6.78
CA HIS A 11 13.86 0.67 6.90
C HIS A 11 15.36 0.80 7.18
N ALA A 12 15.88 -0.04 8.07
CA ALA A 12 17.32 -0.04 8.36
C ALA A 12 18.15 -0.38 7.11
N VAL A 13 17.77 -1.41 6.34
CA VAL A 13 18.43 -1.78 5.08
C VAL A 13 18.35 -0.63 4.07
N HIS A 14 17.18 0.00 3.90
CA HIS A 14 17.03 1.15 3.01
C HIS A 14 17.97 2.30 3.38
N SER A 15 17.99 2.66 4.67
CA SER A 15 18.88 3.71 5.18
C SER A 15 20.36 3.38 5.00
N MET A 16 20.76 2.13 5.20
CA MET A 16 22.13 1.69 4.98
C MET A 16 22.54 1.77 3.51
N LEU A 17 21.67 1.36 2.58
CA LEU A 17 21.92 1.43 1.14
C LEU A 17 22.02 2.88 0.63
N ALA A 18 21.26 3.81 1.25
CA ALA A 18 21.28 5.22 0.93
C ALA A 18 22.34 6.04 1.71
N SER A 19 23.19 5.40 2.50
CA SER A 19 24.13 6.08 3.43
C SER A 19 25.20 6.95 2.76
N GLU A 20 25.48 6.74 1.47
CA GLU A 20 26.40 7.58 0.68
C GLU A 20 25.83 8.96 0.34
N HIS A 21 24.51 9.17 0.52
CA HIS A 21 23.86 10.44 0.28
C HIS A 21 24.01 11.41 1.46
N SER A 22 23.88 12.71 1.16
CA SER A 22 23.82 13.73 2.21
C SER A 22 22.54 13.62 3.02
N ILE A 23 22.49 14.22 4.21
CA ILE A 23 21.28 14.27 5.05
C ILE A 23 20.05 14.84 4.33
N PHE A 24 20.23 15.64 3.27
CA PHE A 24 19.13 16.22 2.49
C PHE A 24 18.53 15.26 1.45
N THR A 25 19.28 14.20 1.11
CA THR A 25 18.89 13.27 0.04
C THR A 25 18.97 11.80 0.46
N GLN A 26 19.31 11.51 1.71
CA GLN A 26 19.38 10.15 2.23
C GLN A 26 17.99 9.54 2.40
N ASN A 27 17.04 10.31 2.94
CA ASN A 27 15.69 9.80 3.19
C ASN A 27 14.89 9.76 1.89
N PRO A 28 14.26 8.63 1.56
CA PRO A 28 13.41 8.50 0.39
C PRO A 28 12.18 9.40 0.47
N SER A 29 11.60 9.73 -0.68
CA SER A 29 10.29 10.37 -0.72
C SER A 29 9.21 9.44 -0.17
N LEU A 30 8.13 10.00 0.40
CA LEU A 30 7.05 9.24 1.02
C LEU A 30 6.53 8.06 0.19
N PRO A 31 6.27 8.18 -1.14
CA PRO A 31 5.83 7.05 -1.94
C PRO A 31 6.83 5.89 -2.04
N LEU A 32 8.12 6.15 -1.76
CA LEU A 32 9.18 5.13 -1.79
C LEU A 32 9.67 4.74 -0.39
N ALA A 33 9.17 5.39 0.66
CA ALA A 33 9.68 5.18 2.02
C ALA A 33 9.46 3.74 2.50
N GLU A 34 8.33 3.14 2.13
CA GLU A 34 7.93 1.79 2.54
C GLU A 34 8.42 0.69 1.59
N THR A 35 9.23 1.03 0.58
CA THR A 35 9.63 0.06 -0.45
C THR A 35 10.41 -1.13 0.13
N ALA A 36 11.24 -0.92 1.15
CA ALA A 36 12.03 -1.99 1.75
C ALA A 36 11.31 -2.63 2.96
N SER A 37 10.59 -1.85 3.75
CA SER A 37 9.87 -2.33 4.94
C SER A 37 8.76 -3.31 4.58
N VAL A 38 7.83 -2.91 3.72
CA VAL A 38 6.73 -3.76 3.25
C VAL A 38 7.25 -4.95 2.41
N PHE A 39 8.32 -4.76 1.62
CA PHE A 39 8.94 -5.89 0.90
C PHE A 39 9.50 -6.94 1.88
N GLY A 40 10.10 -6.49 2.99
CA GLY A 40 10.56 -7.36 4.07
C GLY A 40 9.41 -8.16 4.71
N GLU A 41 8.27 -7.52 4.96
CA GLU A 41 7.05 -8.19 5.44
C GLU A 41 6.55 -9.26 4.48
N MET A 42 6.50 -8.95 3.18
CA MET A 42 6.10 -9.92 2.15
C MET A 42 6.99 -11.16 2.13
N LEU A 43 8.33 -10.98 2.22
CA LEU A 43 9.27 -12.09 2.29
C LEU A 43 9.06 -12.97 3.53
N VAL A 44 8.79 -12.35 4.68
CA VAL A 44 8.54 -13.05 5.94
C VAL A 44 7.20 -13.79 5.88
N THR A 45 6.15 -13.14 5.40
CA THR A 45 4.81 -13.75 5.26
C THR A 45 4.88 -14.99 4.37
N ASP A 46 5.51 -14.90 3.20
CA ASP A 46 5.72 -16.05 2.31
C ASP A 46 6.48 -17.17 3.01
N ARG A 47 7.53 -16.84 3.75
CA ARG A 47 8.33 -17.83 4.46
C ARG A 47 7.54 -18.54 5.57
N LEU A 48 6.69 -17.80 6.29
CA LEU A 48 5.81 -18.33 7.31
C LEU A 48 4.75 -19.26 6.68
N LEU A 49 4.09 -18.80 5.62
CA LEU A 49 3.12 -19.60 4.89
C LEU A 49 3.73 -20.89 4.31
N ALA A 50 4.93 -20.81 3.74
CA ALA A 50 5.62 -21.98 3.20
C ALA A 50 6.02 -23.01 4.28
N GLY A 51 6.22 -22.59 5.52
CA GLY A 51 6.59 -23.45 6.64
C GLY A 51 5.41 -23.93 7.48
N GLU A 52 4.22 -23.36 7.31
CA GLU A 52 3.06 -23.65 8.14
C GLU A 52 2.17 -24.70 7.47
N SER A 53 1.81 -25.75 8.24
CA SER A 53 0.94 -26.83 7.80
C SER A 53 -0.45 -26.80 8.43
N ASP A 54 -0.63 -26.03 9.53
CA ASP A 54 -1.93 -25.87 10.18
C ASP A 54 -2.81 -24.91 9.35
N PRO A 55 -3.95 -25.36 8.82
CA PRO A 55 -4.81 -24.53 7.99
C PRO A 55 -5.43 -23.34 8.75
N LEU A 56 -5.62 -23.43 10.08
CA LEU A 56 -6.11 -22.30 10.87
C LEU A 56 -5.07 -21.20 11.01
N LEU A 57 -3.80 -21.57 11.24
CA LEU A 57 -2.71 -20.59 11.30
C LEU A 57 -2.42 -19.99 9.92
N ARG A 58 -2.48 -20.78 8.84
CA ARG A 58 -2.39 -20.25 7.47
C ARG A 58 -3.48 -19.23 7.18
N ARG A 59 -4.72 -19.55 7.57
CA ARG A 59 -5.86 -18.61 7.44
C ARG A 59 -5.61 -17.31 8.19
N GLU A 60 -5.14 -17.39 9.44
CA GLU A 60 -4.83 -16.19 10.25
C GLU A 60 -3.76 -15.32 9.59
N LEU A 61 -2.68 -15.91 9.07
CA LEU A 61 -1.63 -15.19 8.35
C LEU A 61 -2.16 -14.50 7.09
N LEU A 62 -2.97 -15.20 6.29
CA LEU A 62 -3.53 -14.63 5.06
C LEU A 62 -4.56 -13.54 5.34
N VAL A 63 -5.44 -13.73 6.32
CA VAL A 63 -6.43 -12.71 6.71
C VAL A 63 -5.73 -11.45 7.19
N ASN A 64 -4.73 -11.55 8.07
CA ASN A 64 -3.99 -10.38 8.55
C ASN A 64 -3.30 -9.64 7.39
N ALA A 65 -2.64 -10.37 6.48
CA ALA A 65 -1.99 -9.75 5.31
C ALA A 65 -2.99 -9.06 4.37
N LEU A 66 -4.17 -9.67 4.15
CA LEU A 66 -5.23 -9.09 3.32
C LEU A 66 -5.90 -7.89 3.98
N ASP A 67 -6.09 -7.91 5.30
CA ASP A 67 -6.62 -6.77 6.07
C ASP A 67 -5.67 -5.56 5.98
N ASP A 68 -4.37 -5.78 6.10
CA ASP A 68 -3.35 -4.73 5.94
C ASP A 68 -3.35 -4.15 4.52
N VAL A 69 -3.43 -5.00 3.50
CA VAL A 69 -3.53 -4.58 2.10
C VAL A 69 -4.84 -3.82 1.85
N TYR A 70 -5.97 -4.29 2.38
CA TYR A 70 -7.25 -3.60 2.27
C TYR A 70 -7.17 -2.20 2.90
N ALA A 71 -6.68 -2.10 4.13
CA ALA A 71 -6.55 -0.84 4.87
C ALA A 71 -5.62 0.16 4.17
N THR A 72 -4.55 -0.34 3.51
CA THR A 72 -3.51 0.49 2.91
C THR A 72 -3.80 0.83 1.45
N VAL A 73 -4.43 -0.05 0.68
CA VAL A 73 -4.72 0.18 -0.75
C VAL A 73 -6.15 0.69 -0.93
N MET A 74 -7.14 -0.15 -0.62
CA MET A 74 -8.54 0.12 -0.97
C MET A 74 -9.08 1.30 -0.15
N ARG A 75 -8.99 1.22 1.18
CA ARG A 75 -9.50 2.26 2.08
C ARG A 75 -8.86 3.62 1.82
N GLN A 76 -7.53 3.67 1.61
CA GLN A 76 -6.84 4.92 1.33
C GLN A 76 -7.21 5.50 -0.05
N ALA A 77 -7.40 4.66 -1.05
CA ALA A 77 -7.88 5.10 -2.36
C ALA A 77 -9.27 5.77 -2.27
N TYR A 78 -10.18 5.18 -1.48
CA TYR A 78 -11.51 5.77 -1.25
C TYR A 78 -11.43 7.06 -0.43
N PHE A 79 -10.50 7.20 0.51
CA PHE A 79 -10.24 8.50 1.17
C PHE A 79 -9.80 9.57 0.18
N VAL A 80 -8.95 9.24 -0.78
CA VAL A 80 -8.54 10.18 -1.84
C VAL A 80 -9.72 10.59 -2.71
N LEU A 81 -10.57 9.63 -3.11
CA LEU A 81 -11.76 9.91 -3.91
C LEU A 81 -12.73 10.84 -3.16
N PHE A 82 -12.98 10.55 -1.88
CA PHE A 82 -13.79 11.41 -1.03
C PHE A 82 -13.18 12.83 -0.90
N GLU A 83 -11.89 12.93 -0.60
CA GLU A 83 -11.22 14.21 -0.41
C GLU A 83 -11.32 15.09 -1.66
N ILE A 84 -11.11 14.52 -2.85
CA ILE A 84 -11.28 15.24 -4.14
C ILE A 84 -12.72 15.74 -4.31
N GLN A 85 -13.71 14.89 -4.00
CA GLN A 85 -15.13 15.24 -4.11
C GLN A 85 -15.52 16.29 -3.07
N ALA A 86 -15.07 16.16 -1.83
CA ALA A 86 -15.33 17.09 -0.74
C ALA A 86 -14.78 18.48 -1.04
N HIS A 87 -13.54 18.61 -1.51
CA HIS A 87 -12.98 19.90 -1.89
C HIS A 87 -13.79 20.58 -3.01
N ARG A 88 -14.26 19.86 -4.02
CA ARG A 88 -15.13 20.39 -5.07
C ARG A 88 -16.46 20.87 -4.50
N ALA A 89 -17.10 20.04 -3.68
CA ALA A 89 -18.37 20.34 -3.06
C ALA A 89 -18.32 21.58 -2.16
N ILE A 90 -17.24 21.76 -1.41
CA ILE A 90 -16.99 22.96 -0.58
C ILE A 90 -16.89 24.21 -1.46
N LEU A 91 -16.17 24.15 -2.58
CA LEU A 91 -16.08 25.27 -3.52
C LEU A 91 -17.43 25.65 -4.13
N GLU A 92 -18.33 24.68 -4.27
CA GLU A 92 -19.71 24.85 -4.74
C GLU A 92 -20.68 25.28 -3.61
N GLY A 93 -20.19 25.44 -2.38
CA GLY A 93 -20.98 25.91 -1.23
C GLY A 93 -21.80 24.82 -0.54
N LYS A 94 -21.42 23.53 -0.69
CA LYS A 94 -22.10 22.41 -0.01
C LYS A 94 -21.91 22.49 1.50
N SER A 95 -22.98 22.20 2.26
CA SER A 95 -22.95 22.21 3.72
C SER A 95 -22.20 20.98 4.29
N PRO A 96 -21.85 21.00 5.60
CA PRO A 96 -21.27 19.83 6.27
C PRO A 96 -22.14 18.58 6.17
N GLU A 97 -23.47 18.72 6.25
CA GLU A 97 -24.41 17.61 6.08
C GLU A 97 -24.32 17.00 4.69
N GLY A 98 -24.12 17.86 3.67
CA GLY A 98 -23.90 17.39 2.30
C GLY A 98 -22.55 16.69 2.14
N LEU A 99 -21.52 16.97 2.94
CA LEU A 99 -20.26 16.21 2.96
C LEU A 99 -20.46 14.85 3.61
N ASN A 100 -21.29 14.76 4.66
CA ASN A 100 -21.65 13.48 5.28
C ASN A 100 -22.35 12.55 4.28
N GLU A 101 -23.28 13.09 3.47
CA GLU A 101 -23.93 12.34 2.39
C GLU A 101 -22.92 11.83 1.35
N LEU A 102 -21.96 12.66 0.94
CA LEU A 102 -20.91 12.26 0.01
C LEU A 102 -20.04 11.16 0.60
N TYR A 103 -19.70 11.25 1.89
CA TYR A 103 -18.88 10.22 2.52
C TYR A 103 -19.62 8.89 2.63
N LEU A 104 -20.88 8.90 3.00
CA LEU A 104 -21.69 7.69 3.05
C LEU A 104 -21.83 7.04 1.66
N GLN A 105 -22.01 7.84 0.60
CA GLN A 105 -22.01 7.34 -0.78
C GLN A 105 -20.66 6.70 -1.14
N ASN A 106 -19.56 7.33 -0.76
CA ASN A 106 -18.21 6.80 -0.97
C ASN A 106 -18.00 5.45 -0.27
N LEU A 107 -18.53 5.29 0.96
CA LEU A 107 -18.51 4.01 1.67
C LEU A 107 -19.41 2.96 0.98
N GLN A 108 -20.58 3.35 0.49
CA GLN A 108 -21.47 2.46 -0.24
C GLN A 108 -20.82 1.95 -1.54
N GLU A 109 -20.10 2.82 -2.27
CA GLU A 109 -19.32 2.40 -3.44
C GLU A 109 -18.18 1.45 -3.06
N GLN A 110 -17.54 1.67 -1.90
CA GLN A 110 -16.44 0.84 -1.43
C GLN A 110 -16.88 -0.57 -1.05
N PHE A 111 -18.01 -0.70 -0.37
CA PHE A 111 -18.46 -1.95 0.22
C PHE A 111 -19.58 -2.63 -0.58
N GLU A 112 -20.22 -1.91 -1.51
CA GLU A 112 -21.38 -2.37 -2.27
C GLU A 112 -22.44 -3.01 -1.35
N ASP A 113 -22.73 -4.29 -1.50
CA ASP A 113 -23.67 -5.07 -0.71
C ASP A 113 -23.01 -6.00 0.34
N SER A 114 -21.68 -5.87 0.51
CA SER A 114 -20.90 -6.71 1.44
C SER A 114 -21.09 -6.35 2.91
N LEU A 115 -21.54 -5.11 3.20
CA LEU A 115 -21.77 -4.62 4.56
C LEU A 115 -23.04 -3.80 4.66
N ASP A 116 -23.76 -3.96 5.79
CA ASP A 116 -24.84 -3.04 6.19
C ASP A 116 -24.21 -1.80 6.87
N LEU A 117 -24.20 -0.68 6.17
CA LEU A 117 -23.67 0.59 6.68
C LEU A 117 -24.75 1.34 7.47
N SER A 118 -24.44 1.67 8.73
CA SER A 118 -25.31 2.55 9.52
C SER A 118 -25.05 4.03 9.23
N ASP A 119 -26.05 4.88 9.47
CA ASP A 119 -25.99 6.32 9.18
C ASP A 119 -24.87 7.04 9.97
N GLU A 120 -24.44 6.48 11.11
CA GLU A 120 -23.36 7.04 11.92
C GLU A 120 -22.02 7.07 11.19
N PHE A 121 -21.78 6.14 10.26
CA PHE A 121 -20.56 6.13 9.44
C PHE A 121 -20.45 7.35 8.52
N ALA A 122 -21.52 8.07 8.26
CA ALA A 122 -21.47 9.34 7.53
C ALA A 122 -20.51 10.37 8.16
N TYR A 123 -20.20 10.24 9.44
CA TYR A 123 -19.32 11.14 10.20
C TYR A 123 -17.88 10.65 10.33
N GLU A 124 -17.54 9.45 9.85
CA GLU A 124 -16.22 8.86 10.03
C GLU A 124 -15.10 9.74 9.45
N TRP A 125 -15.35 10.45 8.33
CA TRP A 125 -14.35 11.34 7.72
C TRP A 125 -13.82 12.41 8.68
N LEU A 126 -14.59 12.80 9.71
CA LEU A 126 -14.16 13.74 10.74
C LEU A 126 -13.00 13.19 11.58
N THR A 127 -12.82 11.89 11.64
CA THR A 127 -11.78 11.21 12.41
C THR A 127 -10.51 10.95 11.61
N ILE A 128 -10.49 11.25 10.30
CA ILE A 128 -9.34 11.01 9.42
C ILE A 128 -8.40 12.22 9.49
N PRO A 129 -7.30 12.16 10.26
CA PRO A 129 -6.46 13.32 10.51
C PRO A 129 -5.77 13.85 9.26
N HIS A 130 -5.51 12.99 8.27
CA HIS A 130 -4.84 13.36 7.03
C HIS A 130 -5.58 14.42 6.22
N ILE A 131 -6.92 14.35 6.19
CA ILE A 131 -7.76 15.32 5.47
C ILE A 131 -7.52 16.75 5.97
N TYR A 132 -7.19 16.92 7.25
CA TYR A 132 -7.03 18.23 7.88
C TYR A 132 -5.58 18.68 8.00
N SER A 133 -4.69 17.75 8.38
CA SER A 133 -3.30 18.08 8.69
C SER A 133 -2.35 17.93 7.51
N THR A 134 -2.69 17.06 6.56
CA THR A 134 -1.84 16.77 5.40
C THR A 134 -2.71 16.45 4.17
N PRO A 135 -3.42 17.45 3.64
CA PRO A 135 -4.36 17.24 2.52
C PRO A 135 -3.72 16.53 1.33
N PHE A 136 -4.49 15.66 0.70
CA PHE A 136 -4.10 14.87 -0.47
C PHE A 136 -2.92 13.92 -0.24
N TYR A 137 -2.67 13.51 1.01
CA TYR A 137 -1.57 12.61 1.35
C TYR A 137 -1.90 11.13 1.14
N CYS A 138 -3.16 10.73 1.35
CA CYS A 138 -3.56 9.30 1.45
C CYS A 138 -3.22 8.47 0.20
N TYR A 139 -3.07 9.09 -0.99
CA TYR A 139 -2.62 8.37 -2.18
C TYR A 139 -1.25 7.69 -2.02
N ALA A 140 -0.38 8.25 -1.16
CA ALA A 140 0.96 7.73 -0.98
C ALA A 140 0.96 6.33 -0.37
N TYR A 141 -0.03 6.00 0.44
CA TYR A 141 -0.22 4.67 0.99
C TYR A 141 -0.57 3.65 -0.09
N SER A 142 -1.63 3.92 -0.86
CA SER A 142 -2.05 3.03 -1.95
C SER A 142 -0.95 2.86 -3.00
N PHE A 143 -0.30 3.97 -3.36
CA PHE A 143 0.82 3.95 -4.32
C PHE A 143 1.99 3.11 -3.80
N GLY A 144 2.43 3.35 -2.56
CA GLY A 144 3.56 2.65 -1.96
C GLY A 144 3.31 1.15 -1.83
N GLN A 145 2.14 0.77 -1.34
CA GLN A 145 1.76 -0.64 -1.19
C GLN A 145 1.68 -1.36 -2.54
N LEU A 146 0.99 -0.78 -3.53
CA LEU A 146 0.89 -1.38 -4.87
C LEU A 146 2.25 -1.44 -5.57
N LEU A 147 3.12 -0.44 -5.38
CA LEU A 147 4.48 -0.47 -5.88
C LEU A 147 5.22 -1.68 -5.32
N VAL A 148 5.17 -1.89 -4.00
CA VAL A 148 5.87 -3.02 -3.36
C VAL A 148 5.32 -4.35 -3.83
N LEU A 149 4.00 -4.51 -3.89
CA LEU A 149 3.38 -5.75 -4.39
C LEU A 149 3.80 -6.04 -5.84
N SER A 150 3.87 -5.01 -6.70
CA SER A 150 4.32 -5.16 -8.10
C SER A 150 5.81 -5.52 -8.19
N LEU A 151 6.66 -4.92 -7.34
CA LEU A 151 8.07 -5.29 -7.22
C LEU A 151 8.23 -6.72 -6.73
N TYR A 152 7.42 -7.11 -5.75
CA TYR A 152 7.40 -8.45 -5.20
C TYR A 152 7.00 -9.49 -6.25
N ARG A 153 5.99 -9.21 -7.07
CA ARG A 153 5.61 -10.04 -8.21
C ARG A 153 6.77 -10.22 -9.20
N ARG A 154 7.48 -9.14 -9.52
CA ARG A 154 8.69 -9.22 -10.35
C ARG A 154 9.76 -10.10 -9.71
N TYR A 155 10.00 -9.95 -8.41
CA TYR A 155 10.94 -10.81 -7.69
C TYR A 155 10.57 -12.29 -7.76
N GLN A 156 9.28 -12.62 -7.61
CA GLN A 156 8.82 -14.01 -7.74
C GLN A 156 9.12 -14.60 -9.14
N HIS A 157 9.05 -13.78 -10.20
CA HIS A 157 9.31 -14.22 -11.57
C HIS A 157 10.80 -14.23 -11.94
N GLU A 158 11.53 -13.19 -11.55
CA GLU A 158 12.92 -12.95 -11.99
C GLU A 158 13.95 -13.57 -11.03
N GLY A 159 13.57 -13.84 -9.78
CA GLY A 159 14.46 -14.40 -8.77
C GLY A 159 15.68 -13.51 -8.52
N ASP A 160 16.88 -14.11 -8.60
CA ASP A 160 18.13 -13.38 -8.34
C ASP A 160 18.42 -12.26 -9.34
N ALA A 161 17.88 -12.32 -10.55
CA ALA A 161 18.06 -11.28 -11.56
C ALA A 161 17.43 -9.94 -11.16
N PHE A 162 16.36 -9.97 -10.35
CA PHE A 162 15.69 -8.78 -9.81
C PHE A 162 16.58 -7.98 -8.83
N LYS A 163 17.36 -8.68 -8.01
CA LYS A 163 18.06 -8.10 -6.85
C LYS A 163 18.95 -6.89 -7.16
N PRO A 164 19.78 -6.88 -8.22
CA PRO A 164 20.65 -5.73 -8.52
C PRO A 164 19.85 -4.46 -8.83
N GLY A 165 18.73 -4.56 -9.54
CA GLY A 165 17.84 -3.44 -9.83
C GLY A 165 17.19 -2.90 -8.56
N TYR A 166 16.69 -3.79 -7.72
CA TYR A 166 16.07 -3.43 -6.45
C TYR A 166 17.06 -2.74 -5.47
N ILE A 167 18.28 -3.25 -5.35
CA ILE A 167 19.32 -2.62 -4.53
C ILE A 167 19.64 -1.21 -5.05
N ARG A 168 19.74 -1.01 -6.37
CA ARG A 168 19.92 0.32 -6.95
C ARG A 168 18.76 1.26 -6.60
N LEU A 169 17.52 0.78 -6.71
CA LEU A 169 16.34 1.56 -6.34
C LEU A 169 16.44 2.09 -4.90
N LEU A 170 16.74 1.21 -3.94
CA LEU A 170 16.88 1.59 -2.54
C LEU A 170 18.08 2.52 -2.30
N SER A 171 19.17 2.33 -3.04
CA SER A 171 20.38 3.15 -2.91
C SER A 171 20.21 4.60 -3.33
N HIS A 172 19.14 4.94 -4.06
CA HIS A 172 18.83 6.33 -4.41
C HIS A 172 18.39 7.19 -3.22
N GLY A 173 17.79 6.59 -2.18
CA GLY A 173 17.14 7.36 -1.12
C GLY A 173 16.19 8.40 -1.71
N GLY A 174 16.35 9.67 -1.36
CA GLY A 174 15.60 10.81 -1.89
C GLY A 174 16.37 11.67 -2.90
N SER A 175 17.41 11.14 -3.54
CA SER A 175 18.29 11.91 -4.44
C SER A 175 17.65 12.31 -5.76
N ALA A 176 16.55 11.65 -6.16
CA ALA A 176 15.82 11.92 -7.40
C ALA A 176 14.31 11.73 -7.20
N ARG A 177 13.54 12.12 -8.21
CA ARG A 177 12.08 11.93 -8.20
C ARG A 177 11.74 10.43 -8.34
N PRO A 178 10.66 9.93 -7.70
CA PRO A 178 10.26 8.52 -7.79
C PRO A 178 10.23 7.98 -9.23
N ARG A 179 9.65 8.73 -10.16
CA ARG A 179 9.60 8.35 -11.57
C ARG A 179 10.97 8.10 -12.19
N GLN A 180 11.95 8.94 -11.86
CA GLN A 180 13.31 8.78 -12.36
C GLN A 180 13.96 7.55 -11.75
N ILE A 181 13.87 7.37 -10.43
CA ILE A 181 14.43 6.22 -9.71
C ILE A 181 13.87 4.92 -10.29
N LEU A 182 12.56 4.84 -10.48
CA LEU A 182 11.90 3.66 -11.03
C LEU A 182 12.32 3.39 -12.48
N SER A 183 12.42 4.44 -13.33
CA SER A 183 12.87 4.27 -14.72
C SER A 183 14.31 3.77 -14.86
N GLU A 184 15.19 4.09 -13.93
CA GLU A 184 16.57 3.59 -13.90
C GLU A 184 16.67 2.11 -13.49
N THR A 185 15.56 1.54 -13.03
CA THR A 185 15.43 0.12 -12.67
C THR A 185 14.46 -0.63 -13.58
N ASP A 186 14.29 -0.13 -14.80
CA ASP A 186 13.43 -0.71 -15.84
C ASP A 186 11.95 -0.82 -15.41
N ILE A 187 11.45 0.18 -14.66
CA ILE A 187 10.05 0.28 -14.24
C ILE A 187 9.43 1.53 -14.86
N ASP A 188 8.44 1.35 -15.72
CA ASP A 188 7.60 2.44 -16.21
C ASP A 188 6.34 2.56 -15.35
N MET A 189 6.24 3.65 -14.58
CA MET A 189 5.05 3.95 -13.77
C MET A 189 3.75 4.15 -14.59
N ASN A 190 3.87 4.40 -15.90
CA ASN A 190 2.70 4.58 -16.76
C ASN A 190 2.25 3.26 -17.41
N ASP A 191 3.00 2.19 -17.22
CA ASP A 191 2.64 0.88 -17.71
C ASP A 191 1.59 0.23 -16.78
N PRO A 192 0.33 0.05 -17.24
CA PRO A 192 -0.69 -0.60 -16.44
C PRO A 192 -0.32 -2.04 -16.05
N ASP A 193 0.40 -2.76 -16.90
CA ASP A 193 0.76 -4.16 -16.67
C ASP A 193 1.69 -4.31 -15.48
N PHE A 194 2.54 -3.30 -15.22
CA PHE A 194 3.36 -3.29 -14.00
C PHE A 194 2.48 -3.32 -12.74
N TRP A 195 1.43 -2.48 -12.69
CA TRP A 195 0.53 -2.40 -11.53
C TRP A 195 -0.37 -3.63 -11.41
N GLN A 196 -0.74 -4.27 -12.55
CA GLN A 196 -1.49 -5.52 -12.53
C GLN A 196 -0.73 -6.62 -11.77
N GLY A 197 0.59 -6.63 -11.81
CA GLY A 197 1.40 -7.54 -11.00
C GLY A 197 1.13 -7.46 -9.50
N GLY A 198 0.90 -6.27 -8.97
CA GLY A 198 0.50 -6.07 -7.57
C GLY A 198 -0.88 -6.67 -7.27
N PHE A 199 -1.85 -6.45 -8.15
CA PHE A 199 -3.20 -7.05 -8.00
C PHE A 199 -3.19 -8.57 -8.15
N GLU A 200 -2.29 -9.13 -8.96
CA GLU A 200 -2.11 -10.59 -9.05
C GLU A 200 -1.63 -11.20 -7.73
N VAL A 201 -0.75 -10.50 -6.99
CA VAL A 201 -0.32 -10.97 -5.65
C VAL A 201 -1.51 -11.01 -4.70
N ILE A 202 -2.32 -9.94 -4.67
CA ILE A 202 -3.53 -9.87 -3.82
C ILE A 202 -4.49 -10.99 -4.18
N ARG A 203 -4.77 -11.18 -5.48
CA ARG A 203 -5.64 -12.27 -5.96
C ARG A 203 -5.13 -13.63 -5.54
N GLY A 204 -3.83 -13.88 -5.64
CA GLY A 204 -3.22 -15.14 -5.21
C GLY A 204 -3.44 -15.42 -3.71
N MET A 205 -3.32 -14.40 -2.85
CA MET A 205 -3.61 -14.54 -1.41
C MET A 205 -5.10 -14.85 -1.15
N ILE A 206 -6.02 -14.22 -1.89
CA ILE A 206 -7.46 -14.48 -1.78
C ILE A 206 -7.78 -15.91 -2.23
N GLU A 207 -7.27 -16.35 -3.38
CA GLU A 207 -7.49 -17.70 -3.91
C GLU A 207 -6.94 -18.77 -2.95
N GLU A 208 -5.79 -18.50 -2.32
CA GLU A 208 -5.23 -19.39 -1.30
C GLU A 208 -6.12 -19.46 -0.06
N LEU A 209 -6.62 -18.32 0.43
CA LEU A 209 -7.52 -18.24 1.58
C LEU A 209 -8.83 -18.99 1.31
N GLU A 210 -9.45 -18.79 0.15
CA GLU A 210 -10.65 -19.49 -0.27
C GLU A 210 -10.42 -21.01 -0.39
N GLY A 211 -9.25 -21.40 -0.87
CA GLY A 211 -8.83 -22.79 -1.02
C GLY A 211 -8.68 -23.56 0.31
N LEU A 212 -8.54 -22.85 1.45
CA LEU A 212 -8.50 -23.49 2.76
C LEU A 212 -9.85 -24.08 3.19
N GLY A 213 -10.98 -23.64 2.61
CA GLY A 213 -12.31 -24.24 2.82
C GLY A 213 -12.85 -24.13 4.24
N LEU A 214 -12.45 -23.11 5.00
CA LEU A 214 -12.76 -22.89 6.42
C LEU A 214 -13.84 -21.83 6.61
#